data_3f9f8a532d0acec48bf80a773695ac59
#
_entry.id   3f9f8a532d0acec48bf80a773695ac59
#
_cell.length_a   1.000
_cell.length_b   1.000
_cell.length_c   1.000
_cell.angle_alpha   90.00
_cell.angle_beta   90.00
_cell.angle_gamma   90.00
#
_symmetry.space_group_name_H-M   'P 1'
#
loop_
_entity.id
_entity.type
_entity.pdbx_description
1 polymer ?
#
loop_
_entity_poly.entity_id
_entity_poly.type
_entity_poly.pdbx_seq_one_letter_code
_entity_poly.pdbx_strand_id
1 'polypeptide(L)'
;YWWLGDTLTREHLTGHLDLLKNKGISSLQVNYAHSDKGGKLWGLTFKSKPEIFTEEWWDLFGWFMREAKKRGMTVSLSDYTLGVGREQYVDEILADYPEISGSELRFMKKKVSGSLHWELPEKPLSVQAYRFEKDSSLIASSVINLESSCSGKSLNWKSPAGEWLVTVVYASPKSLSYNPMHPLSGKKYVEYFFQRFEDRFPEDSKGGLNFFFSDELNFQLGNLIWDDYFQSEFKKRKGYDICLLYTSDAADDL
;
A
#
# COMPACT_ATOMS: atom_id res chain seq x y z
N TYR A 1 2.69 -23.76 5.21
CA TYR A 1 2.46 -24.83 4.23
C TYR A 1 2.24 -24.20 2.86
N TRP A 2 3.21 -24.41 1.99
CA TRP A 2 3.25 -23.76 0.68
C TRP A 2 2.58 -24.61 -0.39
N TRP A 3 1.66 -24.01 -1.11
CA TRP A 3 1.04 -24.58 -2.32
C TRP A 3 1.71 -23.93 -3.52
N LEU A 4 2.85 -24.47 -3.91
CA LEU A 4 3.74 -23.87 -4.92
C LEU A 4 3.57 -24.54 -6.28
N GLY A 5 2.88 -23.93 -7.22
CA GLY A 5 3.00 -24.15 -8.67
C GLY A 5 2.83 -25.56 -9.24
N ASP A 6 2.72 -26.55 -8.42
CA ASP A 6 2.41 -27.90 -8.86
C ASP A 6 0.90 -28.11 -8.96
N THR A 7 0.48 -29.08 -9.74
CA THR A 7 -0.94 -29.42 -9.79
C THR A 7 -1.37 -30.01 -8.44
N LEU A 8 -2.25 -29.30 -7.75
CA LEU A 8 -2.79 -29.76 -6.48
C LEU A 8 -3.86 -30.83 -6.73
N THR A 9 -3.67 -31.99 -6.13
CA THR A 9 -4.65 -33.09 -6.18
C THR A 9 -5.09 -33.47 -4.78
N ARG A 10 -6.33 -33.95 -4.65
CA ARG A 10 -6.85 -34.44 -3.36
C ARG A 10 -6.02 -35.57 -2.79
N GLU A 11 -5.47 -36.43 -3.63
CA GLU A 11 -4.61 -37.54 -3.23
C GLU A 11 -3.31 -37.05 -2.57
N HIS A 12 -2.57 -36.14 -3.23
CA HIS A 12 -1.34 -35.57 -2.68
C HIS A 12 -1.62 -34.81 -1.38
N LEU A 13 -2.66 -33.97 -1.36
CA LEU A 13 -3.02 -33.20 -0.18
C LEU A 13 -3.45 -34.08 1.00
N THR A 14 -4.14 -35.21 0.74
CA THR A 14 -4.47 -36.21 1.78
C THR A 14 -3.20 -36.79 2.39
N GLY A 15 -2.26 -37.25 1.56
CA GLY A 15 -0.98 -37.76 2.01
C GLY A 15 -0.19 -36.77 2.87
N HIS A 16 -0.19 -35.49 2.47
CA HIS A 16 0.45 -34.42 3.23
C HIS A 16 -0.24 -34.17 4.58
N LEU A 17 -1.58 -34.13 4.63
CA LEU A 17 -2.33 -33.99 5.88
C LEU A 17 -2.03 -35.13 6.85
N ASP A 18 -2.00 -36.39 6.37
CA ASP A 18 -1.68 -37.55 7.18
C ASP A 18 -0.25 -37.50 7.71
N LEU A 19 0.72 -37.13 6.85
CA LEU A 19 2.11 -36.96 7.23
C LEU A 19 2.28 -35.89 8.32
N LEU A 20 1.68 -34.72 8.13
CA LEU A 20 1.78 -33.60 9.06
C LEU A 20 1.11 -33.94 10.40
N LYS A 21 -0.06 -34.55 10.36
CA LYS A 21 -0.75 -35.04 11.57
C LYS A 21 0.10 -36.02 12.35
N ASN A 22 0.70 -37.00 11.67
CA ASN A 22 1.59 -37.99 12.29
C ASN A 22 2.86 -37.37 12.90
N LYS A 23 3.27 -36.19 12.46
CA LYS A 23 4.35 -35.39 13.04
C LYS A 23 3.90 -34.47 14.17
N GLY A 24 2.63 -34.53 14.59
CA GLY A 24 2.09 -33.71 15.66
C GLY A 24 1.68 -32.28 15.26
N ILE A 25 1.65 -31.98 13.96
CA ILE A 25 1.19 -30.68 13.47
C ILE A 25 -0.34 -30.62 13.57
N SER A 26 -0.86 -29.59 14.21
CA SER A 26 -2.30 -29.40 14.43
C SER A 26 -2.87 -28.14 13.77
N SER A 27 -2.03 -27.28 13.24
CA SER A 27 -2.46 -26.06 12.55
C SER A 27 -1.61 -25.82 11.31
N LEU A 28 -2.24 -25.45 10.22
CA LEU A 28 -1.60 -25.20 8.93
C LEU A 28 -1.89 -23.78 8.48
N GLN A 29 -0.86 -23.04 8.17
CA GLN A 29 -0.99 -21.78 7.42
C GLN A 29 -0.71 -22.07 5.96
N VAL A 30 -1.73 -21.98 5.12
CA VAL A 30 -1.60 -22.17 3.69
C VAL A 30 -1.13 -20.89 3.04
N ASN A 31 0.02 -20.96 2.40
CA ASN A 31 0.54 -19.91 1.52
C ASN A 31 0.35 -20.36 0.06
N TYR A 32 -0.56 -19.72 -0.60
CA TYR A 32 -0.85 -20.00 -2.00
C TYR A 32 -0.04 -19.03 -2.87
N ALA A 33 1.13 -19.45 -3.31
CA ALA A 33 2.09 -18.59 -3.99
C ALA A 33 1.91 -18.67 -5.50
N HIS A 34 0.93 -18.04 -6.06
CA HIS A 34 0.90 -18.02 -7.52
C HIS A 34 -0.02 -17.02 -8.17
N SER A 35 0.59 -15.95 -8.59
CA SER A 35 0.19 -15.32 -9.83
C SER A 35 1.40 -15.34 -10.80
N ASP A 36 1.16 -15.47 -12.07
CA ASP A 36 2.16 -15.26 -13.14
C ASP A 36 2.86 -13.90 -13.01
N LYS A 37 2.28 -12.98 -12.24
CA LYS A 37 2.73 -11.60 -12.03
C LYS A 37 3.78 -11.47 -10.93
N GLY A 38 3.78 -12.34 -9.92
CA GLY A 38 4.64 -12.21 -8.73
C GLY A 38 5.90 -13.08 -8.73
N GLY A 39 5.93 -14.13 -9.54
CA GLY A 39 6.89 -15.21 -9.42
C GLY A 39 8.35 -14.89 -9.74
N LYS A 40 8.62 -13.89 -10.54
CA LYS A 40 10.01 -13.59 -10.98
C LYS A 40 10.91 -13.09 -9.85
N LEU A 41 10.36 -12.42 -8.85
CA LEU A 41 11.15 -11.86 -7.74
C LEU A 41 11.66 -12.93 -6.77
N TRP A 42 10.96 -14.07 -6.64
CA TRP A 42 11.25 -15.11 -5.65
C TRP A 42 11.56 -16.47 -6.28
N GLY A 43 11.68 -16.55 -7.59
CA GLY A 43 11.88 -17.82 -8.30
C GLY A 43 10.65 -18.75 -8.33
N LEU A 44 9.49 -18.25 -7.96
CA LEU A 44 8.23 -18.98 -7.89
C LEU A 44 7.37 -18.66 -9.12
N THR A 45 7.76 -19.19 -10.28
CA THR A 45 7.20 -18.81 -11.60
C THR A 45 6.19 -19.81 -12.16
N PHE A 46 5.49 -20.55 -11.32
CA PHE A 46 4.57 -21.55 -11.80
C PHE A 46 3.13 -21.04 -11.74
N LYS A 47 2.40 -21.27 -12.81
CA LYS A 47 0.97 -21.01 -12.84
C LYS A 47 0.27 -21.95 -11.86
N SER A 48 -0.55 -21.40 -10.97
CA SER A 48 -1.31 -22.20 -10.01
C SER A 48 -2.32 -23.12 -10.73
N LYS A 49 -2.44 -24.35 -10.23
CA LYS A 49 -3.44 -25.32 -10.72
C LYS A 49 -4.07 -26.04 -9.53
N PRO A 50 -5.37 -25.77 -9.25
CA PRO A 50 -6.24 -24.80 -9.94
C PRO A 50 -5.81 -23.35 -9.72
N GLU A 51 -6.23 -22.47 -10.61
CA GLU A 51 -6.01 -21.03 -10.47
C GLU A 51 -6.81 -20.48 -9.30
N ILE A 52 -6.22 -19.58 -8.52
CA ILE A 52 -6.84 -19.03 -7.31
C ILE A 52 -8.19 -18.36 -7.61
N PHE A 53 -9.13 -18.50 -6.69
CA PHE A 53 -10.49 -17.96 -6.74
C PHE A 53 -11.36 -18.48 -7.90
N THR A 54 -10.91 -19.47 -8.68
CA THR A 54 -11.78 -20.22 -9.58
C THR A 54 -12.67 -21.19 -8.78
N GLU A 55 -13.79 -21.63 -9.36
CA GLU A 55 -14.67 -22.61 -8.71
C GLU A 55 -13.90 -23.90 -8.34
N GLU A 56 -13.01 -24.36 -9.22
CA GLU A 56 -12.17 -25.52 -8.97
C GLU A 56 -11.25 -25.32 -7.74
N TRP A 57 -10.68 -24.10 -7.60
CA TRP A 57 -9.89 -23.76 -6.44
C TRP A 57 -10.74 -23.73 -5.15
N TRP A 58 -11.92 -23.12 -5.21
CA TRP A 58 -12.84 -23.06 -4.07
C TRP A 58 -13.27 -24.44 -3.60
N ASP A 59 -13.60 -25.32 -4.54
CA ASP A 59 -13.96 -26.71 -4.24
C ASP A 59 -12.80 -27.46 -3.59
N LEU A 60 -11.59 -27.30 -4.11
CA LEU A 60 -10.38 -27.92 -3.54
C LEU A 60 -10.07 -27.39 -2.14
N PHE A 61 -10.11 -26.07 -1.95
CA PHE A 61 -9.81 -25.43 -0.67
C PHE A 61 -10.85 -25.82 0.40
N GLY A 62 -12.13 -25.77 0.08
CA GLY A 62 -13.19 -26.19 0.99
C GLY A 62 -13.09 -27.66 1.36
N TRP A 63 -12.78 -28.53 0.40
CA TRP A 63 -12.49 -29.93 0.66
C TRP A 63 -11.28 -30.10 1.60
N PHE A 64 -10.19 -29.37 1.34
CA PHE A 64 -8.97 -29.42 2.15
C PHE A 64 -9.23 -29.00 3.62
N MET A 65 -9.97 -27.91 3.83
CA MET A 65 -10.35 -27.48 5.18
C MET A 65 -11.14 -28.57 5.92
N ARG A 66 -12.10 -29.21 5.27
CA ARG A 66 -12.90 -30.29 5.86
C ARG A 66 -12.06 -31.53 6.16
N GLU A 67 -11.12 -31.88 5.29
CA GLU A 67 -10.21 -33.01 5.53
C GLU A 67 -9.22 -32.73 6.67
N ALA A 68 -8.73 -31.50 6.79
CA ALA A 68 -7.92 -31.09 7.93
C ALA A 68 -8.72 -31.18 9.25
N LYS A 69 -9.94 -30.68 9.27
CA LYS A 69 -10.85 -30.72 10.42
C LYS A 69 -11.14 -32.17 10.88
N LYS A 70 -11.38 -33.09 9.95
CA LYS A 70 -11.55 -34.51 10.27
C LYS A 70 -10.35 -35.12 11.03
N ARG A 71 -9.15 -34.58 10.78
CA ARG A 71 -7.90 -34.98 11.47
C ARG A 71 -7.63 -34.19 12.75
N GLY A 72 -8.56 -33.34 13.17
CA GLY A 72 -8.38 -32.41 14.30
C GLY A 72 -7.32 -31.34 14.04
N MET A 73 -7.16 -30.93 12.79
CA MET A 73 -6.27 -29.89 12.37
C MET A 73 -7.06 -28.64 11.99
N THR A 74 -6.48 -27.47 12.18
CA THR A 74 -7.02 -26.19 11.72
C THR A 74 -6.24 -25.65 10.52
N VAL A 75 -6.90 -24.83 9.70
CA VAL A 75 -6.32 -24.19 8.53
C VAL A 75 -6.42 -22.70 8.69
N SER A 76 -5.36 -21.99 8.35
CA SER A 76 -5.34 -20.55 8.15
C SER A 76 -4.87 -20.24 6.75
N LEU A 77 -5.11 -19.03 6.29
CA LEU A 77 -4.70 -18.56 4.98
C LEU A 77 -3.81 -17.33 5.15
N SER A 78 -2.74 -17.26 4.36
CA SER A 78 -1.89 -16.11 4.28
C SER A 78 -2.22 -15.29 3.02
N ASP A 79 -2.30 -13.99 3.18
CA ASP A 79 -2.32 -13.05 2.06
C ASP A 79 -0.92 -12.68 1.55
N TYR A 80 0.13 -13.14 2.25
CA TYR A 80 1.53 -12.85 1.93
C TYR A 80 1.88 -13.14 0.47
N THR A 81 1.44 -14.27 -0.02
CA THR A 81 1.70 -14.70 -1.39
C THR A 81 0.69 -14.15 -2.39
N LEU A 82 -0.41 -13.62 -1.92
CA LEU A 82 -1.38 -12.91 -2.74
C LEU A 82 -1.01 -11.43 -2.90
N GLY A 83 0.00 -10.97 -2.15
CA GLY A 83 0.66 -9.67 -2.19
C GLY A 83 -0.30 -8.49 -2.09
N VAL A 84 -0.18 -7.72 -1.05
CA VAL A 84 -0.90 -6.44 -0.99
C VAL A 84 -0.18 -5.45 -1.91
N GLY A 85 -0.75 -5.19 -3.06
CA GLY A 85 -0.21 -4.18 -3.96
C GLY A 85 -0.37 -4.46 -5.45
N ARG A 86 -0.39 -5.72 -5.89
CA ARG A 86 -0.57 -6.09 -7.31
C ARG A 86 -1.23 -7.43 -7.53
N GLU A 87 -2.04 -7.87 -6.60
CA GLU A 87 -2.70 -9.15 -6.75
C GLU A 87 -4.07 -9.00 -7.36
N GLN A 88 -4.62 -10.06 -7.89
CA GLN A 88 -5.85 -10.05 -8.65
C GLN A 88 -6.99 -9.29 -7.96
N TYR A 89 -7.19 -9.49 -6.65
CA TYR A 89 -8.26 -8.80 -5.93
C TYR A 89 -7.96 -7.30 -5.69
N VAL A 90 -6.70 -6.89 -5.62
CA VAL A 90 -6.32 -5.47 -5.57
C VAL A 90 -6.56 -4.80 -6.91
N ASP A 91 -6.24 -5.46 -8.02
CA ASP A 91 -6.57 -4.99 -9.37
C ASP A 91 -8.09 -4.84 -9.53
N GLU A 92 -8.89 -5.79 -9.00
CA GLU A 92 -10.36 -5.71 -8.98
C GLU A 92 -10.84 -4.50 -8.15
N ILE A 93 -10.30 -4.30 -6.93
CA ILE A 93 -10.65 -3.15 -6.10
C ILE A 93 -10.33 -1.84 -6.83
N LEU A 94 -9.15 -1.72 -7.43
CA LEU A 94 -8.74 -0.50 -8.12
C LEU A 94 -9.53 -0.24 -9.41
N ALA A 95 -10.02 -1.29 -10.05
CA ALA A 95 -10.91 -1.17 -11.20
C ALA A 95 -12.29 -0.64 -10.78
N ASP A 96 -12.84 -1.14 -9.67
CA ASP A 96 -14.16 -0.75 -9.16
C ASP A 96 -14.13 0.57 -8.36
N TYR A 97 -13.01 0.86 -7.70
CA TYR A 97 -12.79 2.02 -6.82
C TYR A 97 -11.46 2.73 -7.13
N PRO A 98 -11.33 3.37 -8.31
CA PRO A 98 -10.08 4.01 -8.74
C PRO A 98 -9.63 5.14 -7.81
N GLU A 99 -10.53 5.69 -6.99
CA GLU A 99 -10.20 6.69 -5.97
C GLU A 99 -9.26 6.16 -4.88
N ILE A 100 -9.21 4.83 -4.67
CA ILE A 100 -8.29 4.20 -3.71
C ILE A 100 -6.84 4.19 -4.23
N SER A 101 -6.62 4.50 -5.48
CA SER A 101 -5.25 4.59 -6.04
C SER A 101 -4.38 5.59 -5.28
N GLY A 102 -3.14 5.21 -5.01
CA GLY A 102 -2.21 6.01 -4.21
C GLY A 102 -1.44 7.08 -4.98
N SER A 103 -1.02 8.08 -4.25
CA SER A 103 -0.05 9.09 -4.65
C SER A 103 1.10 9.12 -3.65
N GLU A 104 2.19 9.76 -4.02
CA GLU A 104 3.34 9.96 -3.15
C GLU A 104 3.63 11.45 -3.03
N LEU A 105 4.06 11.90 -1.86
CA LEU A 105 4.62 13.24 -1.71
C LEU A 105 5.96 13.32 -2.42
N ARG A 106 6.15 14.45 -3.09
CA ARG A 106 7.37 14.81 -3.77
C ARG A 106 7.78 16.21 -3.36
N PHE A 107 9.10 16.43 -3.30
CA PHE A 107 9.71 17.69 -2.86
C PHE A 107 10.59 18.25 -3.95
N MET A 108 10.56 19.57 -4.07
CA MET A 108 11.48 20.32 -4.90
C MET A 108 12.01 21.52 -4.12
N LYS A 109 13.28 21.84 -4.35
CA LYS A 109 13.95 22.99 -3.71
C LYS A 109 14.64 23.84 -4.77
N LYS A 110 14.63 25.15 -4.58
CA LYS A 110 15.35 26.07 -5.47
C LYS A 110 15.86 27.28 -4.70
N LYS A 111 17.16 27.58 -4.85
CA LYS A 111 17.75 28.82 -4.36
C LYS A 111 17.36 29.99 -5.28
N VAL A 112 16.97 31.10 -4.69
CA VAL A 112 16.41 32.27 -5.40
C VAL A 112 16.96 33.56 -4.83
N SER A 113 17.34 34.45 -5.73
CA SER A 113 17.66 35.86 -5.41
C SER A 113 17.04 36.74 -6.52
N GLY A 114 16.02 37.53 -6.19
CA GLY A 114 15.27 38.35 -7.14
C GLY A 114 14.01 37.65 -7.67
N SER A 115 13.77 37.75 -8.99
CA SER A 115 12.54 37.22 -9.60
C SER A 115 12.62 35.73 -9.90
N LEU A 116 11.59 34.98 -9.52
CA LEU A 116 11.40 33.56 -9.78
C LEU A 116 10.17 33.38 -10.68
N HIS A 117 10.38 32.67 -11.80
CA HIS A 117 9.32 31.98 -12.52
C HIS A 117 9.66 30.49 -12.54
N TRP A 118 8.74 29.64 -12.06
CA TRP A 118 8.99 28.21 -11.92
C TRP A 118 7.75 27.41 -12.28
N GLU A 119 7.84 26.64 -13.37
CA GLU A 119 6.84 25.66 -13.74
C GLU A 119 7.05 24.39 -12.94
N LEU A 120 6.00 23.97 -12.22
CA LEU A 120 5.98 22.80 -11.34
C LEU A 120 5.38 21.61 -12.08
N PRO A 121 5.79 20.37 -11.75
CA PRO A 121 5.25 19.17 -12.39
C PRO A 121 3.76 18.96 -12.08
N GLU A 122 3.35 19.32 -10.85
CA GLU A 122 1.97 19.23 -10.38
C GLU A 122 1.57 20.48 -9.59
N LYS A 123 0.26 20.65 -9.38
CA LYS A 123 -0.25 21.71 -8.50
C LYS A 123 0.34 21.51 -7.10
N PRO A 124 0.99 22.50 -6.51
CA PRO A 124 1.59 22.34 -5.19
C PRO A 124 0.55 22.19 -4.08
N LEU A 125 0.86 21.40 -3.08
CA LEU A 125 0.16 21.29 -1.81
C LEU A 125 0.64 22.37 -0.83
N SER A 126 1.94 22.68 -0.88
CA SER A 126 2.55 23.76 -0.09
C SER A 126 3.75 24.35 -0.83
N VAL A 127 3.91 25.66 -0.72
CA VAL A 127 5.08 26.39 -1.22
C VAL A 127 5.53 27.39 -0.17
N GLN A 128 6.78 27.29 0.25
CA GLN A 128 7.35 28.16 1.26
C GLN A 128 8.72 28.68 0.83
N ALA A 129 9.08 29.85 1.30
CA ALA A 129 10.41 30.41 1.13
C ALA A 129 11.06 30.71 2.49
N TYR A 130 12.31 30.33 2.63
CA TYR A 130 13.14 30.54 3.82
C TYR A 130 14.36 31.38 3.44
N ARG A 131 14.72 32.35 4.26
CA ARG A 131 15.91 33.16 4.03
C ARG A 131 17.16 32.44 4.52
N PHE A 132 18.23 32.50 3.74
CA PHE A 132 19.55 32.06 4.18
C PHE A 132 20.22 33.09 5.09
N GLU A 133 20.93 32.58 6.10
CA GLU A 133 21.94 33.34 6.83
C GLU A 133 23.28 33.34 6.09
N LYS A 134 24.24 34.11 6.62
CA LYS A 134 25.57 34.26 6.01
C LYS A 134 26.39 32.96 5.97
N ASP A 135 26.11 32.03 6.85
CA ASP A 135 26.76 30.71 6.95
C ASP A 135 26.04 29.62 6.14
N SER A 136 25.04 30.01 5.34
CA SER A 136 24.15 29.10 4.57
C SER A 136 23.16 28.31 5.40
N SER A 137 23.00 28.61 6.70
CA SER A 137 21.89 28.08 7.50
C SER A 137 20.56 28.77 7.12
N LEU A 138 19.43 28.14 7.45
CA LEU A 138 18.11 28.71 7.19
C LEU A 138 17.54 29.39 8.44
N ILE A 139 16.96 30.57 8.24
CA ILE A 139 16.27 31.30 9.31
C ILE A 139 14.81 30.80 9.38
N ALA A 140 14.48 29.90 10.28
CA ALA A 140 13.13 29.33 10.42
C ALA A 140 12.05 30.40 10.62
N SER A 141 12.35 31.49 11.35
CA SER A 141 11.41 32.62 11.57
C SER A 141 11.16 33.47 10.32
N SER A 142 11.93 33.29 9.26
CA SER A 142 11.81 34.07 8.02
C SER A 142 10.80 33.51 7.02
N VAL A 143 10.10 32.43 7.36
CA VAL A 143 9.22 31.73 6.44
C VAL A 143 8.16 32.63 5.79
N ILE A 144 8.06 32.56 4.47
CA ILE A 144 7.03 33.21 3.68
C ILE A 144 6.22 32.12 2.98
N ASN A 145 4.89 32.12 3.19
CA ASN A 145 3.98 31.26 2.43
C ASN A 145 3.79 31.85 1.02
N LEU A 146 4.05 31.05 -0.01
CA LEU A 146 3.98 31.47 -1.42
C LEU A 146 2.79 30.83 -2.17
N GLU A 147 1.84 30.22 -1.49
CA GLU A 147 0.68 29.59 -2.15
C GLU A 147 -0.12 30.59 -2.98
N SER A 148 -0.27 31.83 -2.50
CA SER A 148 -0.92 32.94 -3.25
C SER A 148 -0.15 33.41 -4.49
N SER A 149 1.12 33.05 -4.59
CA SER A 149 1.99 33.34 -5.74
C SER A 149 1.92 32.24 -6.81
N CYS A 150 1.14 31.17 -6.55
CA CYS A 150 0.93 30.07 -7.47
C CYS A 150 -0.37 30.25 -8.27
N SER A 151 -0.30 30.00 -9.56
CA SER A 151 -1.46 29.85 -10.44
C SER A 151 -1.37 28.49 -11.15
N GLY A 152 -2.18 27.54 -10.70
CA GLY A 152 -2.10 26.17 -11.19
C GLY A 152 -0.73 25.56 -10.87
N LYS A 153 0.03 25.24 -11.91
CA LYS A 153 1.40 24.68 -11.81
C LYS A 153 2.51 25.73 -11.94
N SER A 154 2.17 27.01 -12.07
CA SER A 154 3.15 28.09 -12.25
C SER A 154 3.31 28.88 -10.97
N LEU A 155 4.54 29.01 -10.48
CA LEU A 155 4.93 29.85 -9.35
C LEU A 155 5.65 31.11 -9.87
N ASN A 156 5.11 32.27 -9.55
CA ASN A 156 5.70 33.56 -9.86
C ASN A 156 5.93 34.35 -8.58
N TRP A 157 7.18 34.63 -8.26
CA TRP A 157 7.51 35.32 -7.03
C TRP A 157 8.71 36.25 -7.21
N LYS A 158 8.68 37.39 -6.53
CA LYS A 158 9.83 38.28 -6.42
C LYS A 158 10.31 38.29 -4.98
N SER A 159 11.51 37.75 -4.75
CA SER A 159 12.06 37.68 -3.40
C SER A 159 12.40 39.05 -2.84
N PRO A 160 12.29 39.25 -1.52
CA PRO A 160 12.97 40.35 -0.84
C PRO A 160 14.49 40.25 -1.02
N ALA A 161 15.22 41.31 -0.63
CA ALA A 161 16.68 41.30 -0.70
C ALA A 161 17.29 40.13 0.09
N GLY A 162 18.33 39.51 -0.47
CA GLY A 162 19.03 38.36 0.07
C GLY A 162 18.78 37.08 -0.73
N GLU A 163 19.36 35.98 -0.23
CA GLU A 163 19.17 34.64 -0.78
C GLU A 163 18.06 33.89 -0.04
N TRP A 164 17.25 33.19 -0.82
CA TRP A 164 16.09 32.44 -0.32
C TRP A 164 16.12 31.01 -0.82
N LEU A 165 15.67 30.06 0.00
CA LEU A 165 15.34 28.71 -0.43
C LEU A 165 13.82 28.62 -0.60
N VAL A 166 13.37 28.34 -1.81
CA VAL A 166 11.97 28.02 -2.08
C VAL A 166 11.82 26.49 -2.03
N THR A 167 10.92 26.01 -1.19
CA THR A 167 10.54 24.60 -1.08
C THR A 167 9.13 24.41 -1.62
N VAL A 168 8.93 23.32 -2.35
CA VAL A 168 7.63 22.94 -2.93
C VAL A 168 7.33 21.51 -2.55
N VAL A 169 6.13 21.29 -2.03
CA VAL A 169 5.56 19.97 -1.77
C VAL A 169 4.39 19.76 -2.73
N TYR A 170 4.36 18.62 -3.40
CA TYR A 170 3.26 18.24 -4.28
C TYR A 170 3.00 16.75 -4.21
N ALA A 171 1.79 16.31 -4.57
CA ALA A 171 1.46 14.92 -4.72
C ALA A 171 1.77 14.47 -6.16
N SER A 172 2.37 13.30 -6.33
CA SER A 172 2.51 12.67 -7.65
C SER A 172 1.14 12.36 -8.24
N PRO A 173 1.02 12.19 -9.56
CA PRO A 173 -0.17 11.58 -10.14
C PRO A 173 -0.49 10.26 -9.46
N LYS A 174 -1.78 9.90 -9.40
CA LYS A 174 -2.19 8.62 -8.85
C LYS A 174 -1.56 7.47 -9.63
N SER A 175 -1.04 6.49 -8.91
CA SER A 175 -0.47 5.26 -9.46
C SER A 175 -1.49 4.13 -9.38
N LEU A 176 -1.23 3.01 -10.06
CA LEU A 176 -2.03 1.79 -9.93
C LEU A 176 -1.69 0.99 -8.65
N SER A 177 -1.29 1.67 -7.59
CA SER A 177 -0.92 1.07 -6.31
C SER A 177 -2.01 1.33 -5.28
N TYR A 178 -2.24 0.35 -4.42
CA TYR A 178 -3.25 0.41 -3.38
C TYR A 178 -2.87 1.40 -2.28
N ASN A 179 -3.75 2.35 -1.97
CA ASN A 179 -3.50 3.34 -0.93
C ASN A 179 -4.11 2.93 0.41
N PRO A 180 -3.32 2.48 1.38
CA PRO A 180 -3.83 2.05 2.69
C PRO A 180 -4.40 3.19 3.53
N MET A 181 -4.09 4.46 3.19
CA MET A 181 -4.54 5.65 3.92
C MET A 181 -5.92 6.13 3.47
N HIS A 182 -6.42 5.64 2.32
CA HIS A 182 -7.76 6.01 1.87
C HIS A 182 -8.84 5.42 2.77
N PRO A 183 -9.90 6.16 3.14
CA PRO A 183 -10.93 5.71 4.11
C PRO A 183 -11.64 4.40 3.74
N LEU A 184 -11.77 4.11 2.45
CA LEU A 184 -12.42 2.89 1.97
C LEU A 184 -11.49 1.68 1.91
N SER A 185 -10.17 1.88 1.98
CA SER A 185 -9.19 0.81 1.71
C SER A 185 -9.38 -0.40 2.62
N GLY A 186 -9.35 -0.22 3.93
CA GLY A 186 -9.51 -1.35 4.86
C GLY A 186 -10.82 -2.11 4.65
N LYS A 187 -11.91 -1.38 4.43
CA LYS A 187 -13.21 -1.99 4.16
C LYS A 187 -13.20 -2.81 2.88
N LYS A 188 -12.69 -2.24 1.78
CA LYS A 188 -12.66 -2.92 0.48
C LYS A 188 -11.70 -4.10 0.47
N TYR A 189 -10.58 -3.99 1.19
CA TYR A 189 -9.68 -5.12 1.39
C TYR A 189 -10.40 -6.30 2.06
N VAL A 190 -11.14 -6.04 3.14
CA VAL A 190 -11.92 -7.09 3.82
C VAL A 190 -12.99 -7.66 2.90
N GLU A 191 -13.77 -6.82 2.19
CA GLU A 191 -14.84 -7.28 1.30
C GLU A 191 -14.31 -8.14 0.13
N TYR A 192 -13.21 -7.74 -0.49
CA TYR A 192 -12.68 -8.41 -1.69
C TYR A 192 -11.80 -9.62 -1.38
N PHE A 193 -11.21 -9.69 -0.20
CA PHE A 193 -10.37 -10.82 0.20
C PHE A 193 -11.06 -11.71 1.24
N PHE A 194 -11.21 -11.24 2.47
CA PHE A 194 -11.69 -12.09 3.58
C PHE A 194 -13.15 -12.50 3.44
N GLN A 195 -14.02 -11.59 3.02
CA GLN A 195 -15.46 -11.84 2.91
C GLN A 195 -15.78 -12.96 1.93
N ARG A 196 -14.99 -13.14 0.88
CA ARG A 196 -15.16 -14.26 -0.09
C ARG A 196 -15.09 -15.62 0.61
N PHE A 197 -14.22 -15.78 1.61
CA PHE A 197 -14.12 -17.01 2.37
C PHE A 197 -15.31 -17.21 3.31
N GLU A 198 -15.75 -16.16 3.98
CA GLU A 198 -16.92 -16.20 4.85
C GLU A 198 -18.21 -16.53 4.08
N ASP A 199 -18.40 -15.90 2.92
CA ASP A 199 -19.56 -16.12 2.07
C ASP A 199 -19.57 -17.52 1.47
N ARG A 200 -18.39 -18.05 1.11
CA ARG A 200 -18.25 -19.36 0.50
C ARG A 200 -18.33 -20.50 1.52
N PHE A 201 -17.87 -20.29 2.73
CA PHE A 201 -17.77 -21.29 3.78
C PHE A 201 -18.34 -20.82 5.11
N PRO A 202 -19.62 -20.40 5.18
CA PRO A 202 -20.18 -19.76 6.38
C PRO A 202 -20.19 -20.68 7.59
N GLU A 203 -20.29 -21.99 7.39
CA GLU A 203 -20.24 -22.98 8.47
C GLU A 203 -18.81 -23.50 8.74
N ASP A 204 -17.99 -23.58 7.70
CA ASP A 204 -16.63 -24.09 7.81
C ASP A 204 -15.67 -23.03 8.39
N SER A 205 -15.89 -21.74 8.12
CA SER A 205 -15.10 -20.64 8.67
C SER A 205 -15.20 -20.56 10.20
N LYS A 206 -16.32 -20.92 10.79
CA LYS A 206 -16.50 -20.99 12.25
C LYS A 206 -15.71 -22.09 12.94
N GLY A 207 -15.19 -23.06 12.21
CA GLY A 207 -14.52 -24.22 12.81
C GLY A 207 -13.44 -24.86 11.95
N GLY A 208 -13.23 -24.37 10.74
CA GLY A 208 -12.23 -24.91 9.80
C GLY A 208 -11.13 -23.89 9.49
N LEU A 209 -11.51 -22.66 9.21
CA LEU A 209 -10.56 -21.56 8.99
C LEU A 209 -10.29 -20.88 10.33
N ASN A 210 -9.05 -20.97 10.80
CA ASN A 210 -8.68 -20.56 12.16
C ASN A 210 -8.32 -19.08 12.25
N PHE A 211 -7.49 -18.58 11.30
CA PHE A 211 -7.07 -17.19 11.25
C PHE A 211 -6.56 -16.83 9.84
N PHE A 212 -6.42 -15.52 9.61
CA PHE A 212 -5.69 -14.99 8.47
C PHE A 212 -4.35 -14.43 8.95
N PHE A 213 -3.34 -14.59 8.13
CA PHE A 213 -2.01 -14.07 8.39
C PHE A 213 -1.62 -13.11 7.27
N SER A 214 -1.07 -11.98 7.66
CA SER A 214 -0.49 -11.01 6.73
C SER A 214 0.94 -10.70 7.14
N ASP A 215 1.86 -10.66 6.18
CA ASP A 215 3.27 -10.39 6.39
C ASP A 215 3.81 -9.48 5.29
N GLU A 216 4.80 -8.65 5.64
CA GLU A 216 5.51 -7.78 4.70
C GLU A 216 4.58 -6.98 3.78
N LEU A 217 3.55 -6.36 4.35
CA LEU A 217 2.59 -5.55 3.59
C LEU A 217 3.33 -4.52 2.72
N ASN A 218 3.31 -4.74 1.42
CA ASN A 218 3.94 -3.85 0.45
C ASN A 218 2.90 -3.28 -0.51
N PHE A 219 2.53 -2.03 -0.27
CA PHE A 219 1.57 -1.32 -1.12
C PHE A 219 2.18 -0.79 -2.42
N GLN A 220 3.44 -1.07 -2.69
CA GLN A 220 4.20 -0.60 -3.86
C GLN A 220 4.15 0.92 -4.05
N LEU A 221 4.04 1.61 -2.95
CA LEU A 221 4.18 3.05 -2.83
C LEU A 221 5.50 3.34 -2.15
N GLY A 222 6.10 4.49 -2.45
CA GLY A 222 7.31 4.96 -1.78
C GLY A 222 7.07 5.25 -0.29
N ASN A 223 8.09 5.77 0.37
CA ASN A 223 8.05 6.00 1.83
C ASN A 223 7.06 7.09 2.27
N LEU A 224 6.63 7.96 1.35
CA LEU A 224 5.79 9.12 1.64
C LEU A 224 4.45 9.00 0.89
N ILE A 225 3.66 8.01 1.31
CA ILE A 225 2.32 7.80 0.77
C ILE A 225 1.44 9.02 1.07
N TRP A 226 0.65 9.45 0.09
CA TRP A 226 -0.23 10.60 0.21
C TRP A 226 -1.69 10.25 -0.05
N ASP A 227 -2.57 10.93 0.71
CA ASP A 227 -4.01 10.94 0.51
C ASP A 227 -4.60 12.28 0.98
N ASP A 228 -5.47 12.87 0.20
CA ASP A 228 -6.08 14.18 0.53
C ASP A 228 -7.01 14.07 1.77
N TYR A 229 -7.61 12.90 2.01
CA TYR A 229 -8.37 12.65 3.24
C TYR A 229 -7.47 12.65 4.47
N PHE A 230 -6.26 12.09 4.35
CA PHE A 230 -5.29 12.13 5.44
C PHE A 230 -4.91 13.57 5.80
N GLN A 231 -4.62 14.41 4.81
CA GLN A 231 -4.31 15.83 5.04
C GLN A 231 -5.44 16.53 5.78
N SER A 232 -6.67 16.36 5.30
CA SER A 232 -7.84 17.00 5.88
C SER A 232 -8.10 16.54 7.33
N GLU A 233 -7.99 15.24 7.59
CA GLU A 233 -8.20 14.67 8.92
C GLU A 233 -7.05 15.04 9.88
N PHE A 234 -5.81 15.10 9.40
CA PHE A 234 -4.67 15.58 10.18
C PHE A 234 -4.88 17.04 10.60
N LYS A 235 -5.23 17.91 9.65
CA LYS A 235 -5.50 19.32 9.95
C LYS A 235 -6.63 19.51 10.96
N LYS A 236 -7.71 18.73 10.85
CA LYS A 236 -8.81 18.73 11.78
C LYS A 236 -8.39 18.35 13.21
N ARG A 237 -7.54 17.32 13.36
CA ARG A 237 -7.08 16.81 14.66
C ARG A 237 -5.96 17.62 15.29
N LYS A 238 -5.06 18.17 14.47
CA LYS A 238 -3.84 18.83 14.93
C LYS A 238 -3.91 20.36 14.88
N GLY A 239 -4.87 20.95 14.14
CA GLY A 239 -5.05 22.39 14.03
C GLY A 239 -4.10 23.07 13.04
N TYR A 240 -3.22 22.32 12.36
CA TYR A 240 -2.31 22.83 11.33
C TYR A 240 -2.18 21.84 10.18
N ASP A 241 -1.66 22.32 9.05
CA ASP A 241 -1.49 21.50 7.85
C ASP A 241 -0.21 20.65 7.96
N ILE A 242 -0.29 19.36 7.66
CA ILE A 242 0.84 18.45 7.68
C ILE A 242 1.96 18.85 6.71
N CYS A 243 1.62 19.52 5.60
CA CYS A 243 2.61 19.97 4.64
C CYS A 243 3.61 20.98 5.22
N LEU A 244 3.26 21.65 6.34
CA LEU A 244 4.20 22.52 7.05
C LEU A 244 5.37 21.75 7.66
N LEU A 245 5.15 20.52 8.14
CA LEU A 245 6.23 19.68 8.67
C LEU A 245 7.20 19.28 7.57
N TYR A 246 6.69 18.87 6.43
CA TYR A 246 7.54 18.42 5.32
C TYR A 246 8.35 19.56 4.67
N THR A 247 7.90 20.80 4.77
CA THR A 247 8.68 21.93 4.28
C THR A 247 9.78 22.34 5.24
N SER A 248 9.58 22.21 6.56
CA SER A 248 10.63 22.44 7.58
C SER A 248 11.70 21.37 7.54
N ASP A 249 11.34 20.07 7.55
CA ASP A 249 12.30 18.96 7.44
C ASP A 249 13.09 19.03 6.12
N ALA A 250 12.42 19.40 5.02
CA ALA A 250 13.12 19.62 3.75
C ALA A 250 14.12 20.79 3.80
N ALA A 251 14.06 21.65 4.78
CA ALA A 251 15.03 22.73 5.01
C ALA A 251 16.23 22.27 5.85
N ASP A 252 16.05 21.27 6.71
CA ASP A 252 17.10 20.77 7.61
C ASP A 252 18.06 19.78 6.92
N ASP A 253 17.68 19.20 5.77
CA ASP A 253 18.50 18.28 4.96
C ASP A 253 19.52 18.99 4.02
N LEU A 254 19.95 20.21 4.33
CA LEU A 254 20.97 20.99 3.62
C LEU A 254 22.28 21.01 4.39
#